data_0432966502c456a0c559d49f900a9f5e
#
_entry.id   0432966502c456a0c559d49f900a9f5e
#
_cell.length_a   1.000
_cell.length_b   1.000
_cell.length_c   1.000
_cell.angle_alpha   90.00
_cell.angle_beta   90.00
_cell.angle_gamma   90.00
#
_symmetry.space_group_name_H-M   'P 1'
#
loop_
_entity.id
_entity.type
_entity.pdbx_description
1 polymer ?
#
loop_
_entity_poly.entity_id
_entity_poly.type
_entity_poly.pdbx_seq_one_letter_code
_entity_poly.pdbx_strand_id
1 'polypeptide(L)'
;HGASWNFVIWGLYYGVLIILEKLVLADFREKLPGAAQHIAALFLIVVGWTVFYCTDMGCLGKHLGAMFGIGAAGLSDPVTMAVIRKYTVLPLIAAIASLPILPRLKAWLGKHEKLEGAADIVSLVCLTALMLLSIIFIVGQSYNPFIYFRF
;
A
#
# COMPACT_ATOMS: atom_id res chain seq x y z
N HIS A 1 18.30 -5.29 -1.47
CA HIS A 1 17.98 -3.92 -1.87
C HIS A 1 19.04 -2.87 -1.47
N GLY A 2 20.30 -3.21 -1.37
CA GLY A 2 21.37 -2.29 -1.03
C GLY A 2 21.99 -2.61 0.35
N ALA A 3 23.20 -2.07 0.58
CA ALA A 3 23.99 -2.33 1.79
C ALA A 3 23.74 -1.30 2.90
N SER A 4 22.49 -0.82 3.03
CA SER A 4 22.14 0.20 4.04
C SER A 4 21.37 -0.40 5.22
N TRP A 5 21.58 0.13 6.40
CA TRP A 5 20.99 -0.34 7.66
C TRP A 5 19.45 -0.25 7.68
N ASN A 6 18.85 0.68 6.93
CA ASN A 6 17.40 0.79 6.83
C ASN A 6 16.76 -0.49 6.27
N PHE A 7 17.40 -1.18 5.33
CA PHE A 7 16.87 -2.44 4.79
C PHE A 7 16.96 -3.59 5.80
N VAL A 8 18.02 -3.64 6.61
CA VAL A 8 18.15 -4.61 7.69
C VAL A 8 17.05 -4.37 8.74
N ILE A 9 16.87 -3.13 9.15
CA ILE A 9 15.86 -2.75 10.13
C ILE A 9 14.46 -3.00 9.58
N TRP A 10 14.21 -2.71 8.30
CA TRP A 10 12.94 -2.97 7.62
C TRP A 10 12.61 -4.48 7.61
N GLY A 11 13.59 -5.32 7.26
CA GLY A 11 13.42 -6.78 7.30
C GLY A 11 13.17 -7.30 8.72
N LEU A 12 13.93 -6.80 9.71
CA LEU A 12 13.75 -7.14 11.11
C LEU A 12 12.36 -6.70 11.61
N TYR A 13 11.91 -5.50 11.26
CA TYR A 13 10.59 -4.97 11.60
C TYR A 13 9.47 -5.93 11.18
N TYR A 14 9.46 -6.34 9.90
CA TYR A 14 8.44 -7.29 9.43
C TYR A 14 8.60 -8.68 10.00
N GLY A 15 9.84 -9.14 10.20
CA GLY A 15 10.11 -10.43 10.86
C GLY A 15 9.54 -10.47 12.27
N VAL A 16 9.78 -9.42 13.07
CA VAL A 16 9.22 -9.28 14.42
C VAL A 16 7.70 -9.21 14.39
N LEU A 17 7.11 -8.43 13.47
CA LEU A 17 5.65 -8.35 13.34
C LEU A 17 5.00 -9.70 13.04
N ILE A 18 5.58 -10.49 12.13
CA ILE A 18 5.07 -11.82 11.79
C ILE A 18 5.14 -12.76 13.00
N ILE A 19 6.25 -12.71 13.75
CA ILE A 19 6.40 -13.51 14.97
C ILE A 19 5.38 -13.10 16.03
N LEU A 20 5.22 -11.79 16.26
CA LEU A 20 4.24 -11.26 17.20
C LEU A 20 2.80 -11.63 16.79
N GLU A 21 2.48 -11.52 15.51
CA GLU A 21 1.15 -11.91 15.02
C GLU A 21 0.85 -13.39 15.31
N LYS A 22 1.82 -14.27 15.02
CA LYS A 22 1.62 -15.71 15.21
C LYS A 22 1.61 -16.18 16.66
N LEU A 23 2.48 -15.60 17.50
CA LEU A 23 2.71 -16.12 18.85
C LEU A 23 1.90 -15.37 19.93
N VAL A 24 1.60 -14.09 19.72
CA VAL A 24 1.05 -13.23 20.76
C VAL A 24 -0.31 -12.66 20.37
N LEU A 25 -0.47 -12.22 19.11
CA LEU A 25 -1.63 -11.47 18.69
C LEU A 25 -2.72 -12.31 18.02
N ALA A 26 -2.49 -13.62 17.80
CA ALA A 26 -3.46 -14.48 17.13
C ALA A 26 -4.84 -14.42 17.84
N ASP A 27 -4.87 -14.70 19.13
CA ASP A 27 -6.09 -14.71 19.94
C ASP A 27 -6.70 -13.30 20.12
N PHE A 28 -5.86 -12.27 20.15
CA PHE A 28 -6.28 -10.88 20.28
C PHE A 28 -6.90 -10.36 18.98
N ARG A 29 -6.31 -10.74 17.85
CA ARG A 29 -6.81 -10.38 16.51
C ARG A 29 -8.23 -10.88 16.28
N GLU A 30 -8.54 -12.11 16.70
CA GLU A 30 -9.88 -12.69 16.55
C GLU A 30 -10.96 -11.92 17.33
N LYS A 31 -10.58 -11.24 18.40
CA LYS A 31 -11.47 -10.41 19.21
C LYS A 31 -11.69 -9.00 18.65
N LEU A 32 -10.83 -8.56 17.75
CA LEU A 32 -10.93 -7.22 17.15
C LEU A 32 -11.93 -7.20 15.99
N PRO A 33 -12.75 -6.14 15.86
CA PRO A 33 -13.58 -5.95 14.67
C PRO A 33 -12.71 -5.80 13.43
N GLY A 34 -13.15 -6.34 12.28
CA GLY A 34 -12.37 -6.34 11.04
C GLY A 34 -11.87 -4.96 10.61
N ALA A 35 -12.64 -3.90 10.86
CA ALA A 35 -12.21 -2.52 10.58
C ALA A 35 -10.98 -2.12 11.41
N ALA A 36 -10.93 -2.49 12.70
CA ALA A 36 -9.78 -2.19 13.54
C ALA A 36 -8.53 -2.96 13.10
N GLN A 37 -8.71 -4.23 12.68
CA GLN A 37 -7.61 -5.03 12.11
C GLN A 37 -7.04 -4.36 10.86
N HIS A 38 -7.89 -3.86 9.94
CA HIS A 38 -7.46 -3.15 8.73
C HIS A 38 -6.71 -1.85 9.05
N ILE A 39 -7.22 -1.04 9.97
CA ILE A 39 -6.58 0.22 10.38
C ILE A 39 -5.20 -0.07 10.99
N ALA A 40 -5.12 -1.05 11.89
CA ALA A 40 -3.85 -1.44 12.49
C ALA A 40 -2.84 -1.95 11.45
N ALA A 41 -3.28 -2.80 10.52
CA ALA A 41 -2.44 -3.30 9.44
C ALA A 41 -1.94 -2.16 8.53
N LEU A 42 -2.81 -1.25 8.12
CA LEU A 42 -2.44 -0.09 7.31
C LEU A 42 -1.42 0.80 8.05
N PHE A 43 -1.62 1.06 9.33
CA PHE A 43 -0.69 1.83 10.14
C PHE A 43 0.69 1.17 10.18
N LEU A 44 0.76 -0.14 10.46
CA LEU A 44 2.02 -0.89 10.47
C LEU A 44 2.70 -0.90 9.10
N ILE A 45 1.94 -0.99 8.01
CA ILE A 45 2.47 -0.89 6.65
C ILE A 45 3.08 0.49 6.40
N VAL A 46 2.40 1.58 6.78
CA VAL A 46 2.92 2.95 6.61
C VAL A 46 4.21 3.16 7.41
N VAL A 47 4.27 2.65 8.65
CA VAL A 47 5.51 2.65 9.45
C VAL A 47 6.63 1.89 8.73
N GLY A 48 6.34 0.69 8.22
CA GLY A 48 7.30 -0.12 7.46
C GLY A 48 7.83 0.60 6.20
N TRP A 49 6.95 1.29 5.47
CA TRP A 49 7.37 2.11 4.33
C TRP A 49 8.22 3.32 4.75
N THR A 50 7.93 3.93 5.90
CA THR A 50 8.75 5.02 6.45
C THR A 50 10.17 4.54 6.76
N VAL A 51 10.31 3.37 7.38
CA VAL A 51 11.61 2.74 7.64
C VAL A 51 12.36 2.45 6.33
N PHE A 52 11.66 1.94 5.32
CA PHE A 52 12.25 1.65 4.01
C PHE A 52 12.75 2.92 3.30
N TYR A 53 11.97 4.00 3.37
CA TYR A 53 12.25 5.27 2.68
C TYR A 53 13.42 6.03 3.29
N CYS A 54 13.53 6.05 4.61
CA CYS A 54 14.55 6.80 5.33
C CYS A 54 15.89 6.06 5.31
N THR A 55 16.92 6.69 4.76
CA THR A 55 18.28 6.13 4.68
C THR A 55 19.11 6.40 5.94
N ASP A 56 18.69 7.36 6.77
CA ASP A 56 19.35 7.71 8.03
C ASP A 56 18.35 7.74 9.21
N MET A 57 18.87 7.52 10.42
CA MET A 57 18.05 7.46 11.64
C MET A 57 17.44 8.81 12.02
N GLY A 58 18.09 9.91 11.67
CA GLY A 58 17.56 11.25 11.91
C GLY A 58 16.33 11.54 11.05
N CYS A 59 16.38 11.16 9.78
CA CYS A 59 15.23 11.20 8.88
C CYS A 59 14.09 10.34 9.40
N LEU A 60 14.39 9.10 9.81
CA LEU A 60 13.39 8.18 10.36
C LEU A 60 12.69 8.75 11.59
N GLY A 61 13.46 9.28 12.55
CA GLY A 61 12.91 9.87 13.75
C GLY A 61 11.99 11.07 13.48
N LYS A 62 12.37 11.94 12.52
CA LYS A 62 11.55 13.09 12.11
C LYS A 62 10.23 12.62 11.45
N HIS A 63 10.27 11.66 10.55
CA HIS A 63 9.07 11.17 9.87
C HIS A 63 8.13 10.45 10.83
N LEU A 64 8.66 9.57 11.68
CA LEU A 64 7.85 8.92 12.73
C LEU A 64 7.26 9.96 13.69
N GLY A 65 8.07 10.93 14.14
CA GLY A 65 7.57 12.02 14.97
C GLY A 65 6.44 12.82 14.31
N ALA A 66 6.59 13.14 13.02
CA ALA A 66 5.57 13.86 12.26
C ALA A 66 4.25 13.06 12.12
N MET A 67 4.30 11.73 12.04
CA MET A 67 3.09 10.89 12.04
C MET A 67 2.26 11.04 13.33
N PHE A 68 2.89 11.41 14.43
CA PHE A 68 2.24 11.68 15.72
C PHE A 68 2.11 13.18 16.02
N GLY A 69 2.32 14.05 15.03
CA GLY A 69 2.21 15.50 15.16
C GLY A 69 3.39 16.16 15.85
N ILE A 70 4.47 15.45 16.15
CA ILE A 70 5.67 16.00 16.77
C ILE A 70 6.44 16.84 15.76
N GLY A 71 6.60 18.13 16.04
CA GLY A 71 7.29 19.07 15.14
C GLY A 71 6.45 19.56 13.97
N ALA A 72 5.17 19.23 13.93
CA ALA A 72 4.25 19.75 12.92
C ALA A 72 3.94 21.22 13.18
N ALA A 73 4.20 22.09 12.21
CA ALA A 73 3.84 23.51 12.28
C ALA A 73 2.34 23.76 12.08
N GLY A 74 1.57 22.72 11.73
CA GLY A 74 0.12 22.77 11.52
C GLY A 74 -0.38 21.45 10.90
N LEU A 75 -1.72 21.32 10.80
CA LEU A 75 -2.38 20.13 10.23
C LEU A 75 -2.26 20.06 8.70
N SER A 76 -1.94 21.16 8.05
CA SER A 76 -1.74 21.22 6.61
C SER A 76 -0.90 22.41 6.21
N ASP A 77 -0.12 22.25 5.15
CA ASP A 77 0.56 23.34 4.47
C ASP A 77 0.12 23.38 2.99
N PRO A 78 0.28 24.53 2.30
CA PRO A 78 -0.14 24.70 0.91
C PRO A 78 0.52 23.71 -0.06
N VAL A 79 1.77 23.32 0.20
CA VAL A 79 2.53 22.38 -0.65
C VAL A 79 1.96 20.96 -0.50
N THR A 80 1.74 20.51 0.73
CA THR A 80 1.12 19.21 1.01
C THR A 80 -0.28 19.13 0.41
N MET A 81 -1.08 20.20 0.53
CA MET A 81 -2.41 20.26 -0.08
C MET A 81 -2.37 20.20 -1.60
N ALA A 82 -1.42 20.87 -2.23
CA ALA A 82 -1.23 20.81 -3.68
C ALA A 82 -0.85 19.39 -4.15
N VAL A 83 0.04 18.73 -3.42
CA VAL A 83 0.45 17.33 -3.70
C VAL A 83 -0.73 16.37 -3.53
N ILE A 84 -1.47 16.47 -2.42
CA ILE A 84 -2.67 15.65 -2.19
C ILE A 84 -3.66 15.84 -3.33
N ARG A 85 -3.97 17.10 -3.69
CA ARG A 85 -4.92 17.40 -4.77
C ARG A 85 -4.48 16.84 -6.12
N LYS A 86 -3.17 16.90 -6.42
CA LYS A 86 -2.60 16.35 -7.66
C LYS A 86 -2.71 14.83 -7.74
N TYR A 87 -2.51 14.14 -6.64
CA TYR A 87 -2.46 12.68 -6.61
C TYR A 87 -3.68 12.02 -5.98
N THR A 88 -4.75 12.77 -5.65
CA THR A 88 -5.96 12.25 -4.97
C THR A 88 -6.59 11.06 -5.69
N VAL A 89 -6.60 11.06 -7.02
CA VAL A 89 -7.24 10.01 -7.83
C VAL A 89 -6.55 8.65 -7.64
N LEU A 90 -5.21 8.63 -7.59
CA LEU A 90 -4.44 7.39 -7.44
C LEU A 90 -4.70 6.66 -6.10
N PRO A 91 -4.57 7.31 -4.92
CA PRO A 91 -4.88 6.65 -3.66
C PRO A 91 -6.36 6.30 -3.50
N LEU A 92 -7.28 7.04 -4.11
CA LEU A 92 -8.71 6.66 -4.13
C LEU A 92 -8.92 5.37 -4.92
N ILE A 93 -8.35 5.25 -6.11
CA ILE A 93 -8.41 4.02 -6.91
C ILE A 93 -7.75 2.86 -6.15
N ALA A 94 -6.58 3.09 -5.54
CA ALA A 94 -5.90 2.08 -4.75
C ALA A 94 -6.72 1.64 -3.53
N ALA A 95 -7.36 2.57 -2.84
CA ALA A 95 -8.24 2.26 -1.71
C ALA A 95 -9.46 1.43 -2.14
N ILE A 96 -10.10 1.78 -3.25
CA ILE A 96 -11.22 1.01 -3.81
C ILE A 96 -10.75 -0.38 -4.26
N ALA A 97 -9.61 -0.47 -4.93
CA ALA A 97 -9.05 -1.73 -5.40
C ALA A 97 -8.61 -2.67 -4.26
N SER A 98 -8.25 -2.13 -3.09
CA SER A 98 -7.91 -2.93 -1.90
C SER A 98 -9.12 -3.46 -1.14
N LEU A 99 -10.33 -2.99 -1.44
CA LEU A 99 -11.55 -3.56 -0.88
C LEU A 99 -11.84 -4.94 -1.49
N PRO A 100 -12.45 -5.87 -0.76
CA PRO A 100 -12.82 -7.19 -1.27
C PRO A 100 -14.06 -7.13 -2.20
N ILE A 101 -14.05 -6.18 -3.15
CA ILE A 101 -15.15 -5.97 -4.11
C ILE A 101 -15.13 -7.06 -5.17
N LEU A 102 -13.95 -7.34 -5.74
CA LEU A 102 -13.79 -8.34 -6.81
C LEU A 102 -14.19 -9.77 -6.37
N PRO A 103 -13.75 -10.29 -5.21
CA PRO A 103 -14.21 -11.58 -4.72
C PRO A 103 -15.73 -11.63 -4.47
N ARG A 104 -16.30 -10.56 -3.92
CA ARG A 104 -17.76 -10.48 -3.69
C ARG A 104 -18.53 -10.42 -5.01
N LEU A 105 -18.04 -9.66 -5.98
CA LEU A 105 -18.63 -9.57 -7.30
C LEU A 105 -18.56 -10.92 -8.03
N LYS A 106 -17.40 -11.61 -7.99
CA LYS A 106 -17.25 -12.97 -8.53
C LYS A 106 -18.21 -13.96 -7.87
N ALA A 107 -18.33 -13.93 -6.56
CA ALA A 107 -19.26 -14.80 -5.83
C ALA A 107 -20.74 -14.50 -6.16
N TRP A 108 -21.07 -13.27 -6.49
CA TRP A 108 -22.41 -12.88 -6.92
C TRP A 108 -22.67 -13.30 -8.38
N LEU A 109 -21.69 -13.07 -9.27
CA LEU A 109 -21.77 -13.45 -10.70
C LEU A 109 -21.83 -14.96 -10.90
N GLY A 110 -21.09 -15.75 -10.11
CA GLY A 110 -21.11 -17.22 -10.16
C GLY A 110 -22.46 -17.86 -9.77
N LYS A 111 -23.41 -17.08 -9.26
CA LYS A 111 -24.80 -17.51 -9.08
C LYS A 111 -25.63 -17.40 -10.36
N HIS A 112 -25.10 -16.80 -11.42
CA HIS A 112 -25.77 -16.55 -12.67
C HIS A 112 -24.90 -17.04 -13.83
N GLU A 113 -25.06 -18.31 -14.25
CA GLU A 113 -24.26 -18.96 -15.30
C GLU A 113 -24.11 -18.15 -16.61
N LYS A 114 -25.17 -17.41 -17.01
CA LYS A 114 -25.14 -16.58 -18.23
C LYS A 114 -24.25 -15.32 -18.08
N LEU A 115 -24.00 -14.87 -16.87
CA LEU A 115 -23.19 -13.68 -16.58
C LEU A 115 -21.73 -14.03 -16.31
N GLU A 116 -21.44 -15.26 -15.94
CA GLU A 116 -20.09 -15.73 -15.60
C GLU A 116 -19.16 -15.64 -16.82
N GLY A 117 -19.56 -16.18 -17.97
CA GLY A 117 -18.77 -16.10 -19.22
C GLY A 117 -18.55 -14.66 -19.70
N ALA A 118 -19.55 -13.79 -19.57
CA ALA A 118 -19.40 -12.39 -19.92
C ALA A 118 -18.44 -11.66 -18.97
N ALA A 119 -18.49 -11.98 -17.67
CA ALA A 119 -17.60 -11.40 -16.67
C ALA A 119 -16.13 -11.81 -16.88
N ASP A 120 -15.88 -13.04 -17.30
CA ASP A 120 -14.53 -13.51 -17.62
C ASP A 120 -13.96 -12.79 -18.85
N ILE A 121 -14.77 -12.59 -19.89
CA ILE A 121 -14.36 -11.82 -21.07
C ILE A 121 -14.05 -10.37 -20.70
N VAL A 122 -14.91 -9.71 -19.92
CA VAL A 122 -14.69 -8.34 -19.44
C VAL A 122 -13.43 -8.25 -18.59
N SER A 123 -13.21 -9.23 -17.70
CA SER A 123 -11.99 -9.29 -16.87
C SER A 123 -10.74 -9.40 -17.73
N LEU A 124 -10.76 -10.28 -18.76
CA LEU A 124 -9.64 -10.45 -19.68
C LEU A 124 -9.35 -9.16 -20.45
N VAL A 125 -10.37 -8.49 -20.97
CA VAL A 125 -10.24 -7.21 -21.69
C VAL A 125 -9.66 -6.13 -20.77
N CYS A 126 -10.18 -6.00 -19.53
CA CYS A 126 -9.67 -5.04 -18.56
C CYS A 126 -8.21 -5.30 -18.18
N LEU A 127 -7.83 -6.57 -17.95
CA LEU A 127 -6.44 -6.93 -17.63
C LEU A 127 -5.50 -6.62 -18.80
N THR A 128 -5.92 -6.94 -20.02
CA THR A 128 -5.16 -6.63 -21.23
C THR A 128 -4.99 -5.13 -21.42
N ALA A 129 -6.05 -4.35 -21.23
CA ALA A 129 -6.01 -2.89 -21.30
C ALA A 129 -5.09 -2.28 -20.23
N LEU A 130 -5.15 -2.79 -18.99
CA LEU A 130 -4.25 -2.36 -17.91
C LEU A 130 -2.79 -2.70 -18.22
N MET A 131 -2.53 -3.86 -18.80
CA MET A 131 -1.18 -4.26 -19.23
C MET A 131 -0.66 -3.31 -20.31
N LEU A 132 -1.45 -3.03 -21.34
CA LEU A 132 -1.07 -2.09 -22.40
C LEU A 132 -0.83 -0.68 -21.88
N LEU A 133 -1.71 -0.17 -21.00
CA LEU A 133 -1.53 1.11 -20.34
C LEU A 133 -0.24 1.14 -19.52
N SER A 134 0.06 0.09 -18.77
CA SER A 134 1.31 -0.01 -18.01
C SER A 134 2.54 0.04 -18.91
N ILE A 135 2.52 -0.64 -20.05
CA ILE A 135 3.60 -0.59 -21.04
C ILE A 135 3.75 0.83 -21.60
N ILE A 136 2.65 1.48 -21.99
CA ILE A 136 2.67 2.86 -22.50
C ILE A 136 3.26 3.81 -21.46
N PHE A 137 2.86 3.68 -20.19
CA PHE A 137 3.42 4.51 -19.12
C PHE A 137 4.90 4.27 -18.89
N ILE A 138 5.37 3.01 -18.93
CA ILE A 138 6.78 2.67 -18.75
C ILE A 138 7.61 3.20 -19.92
N VAL A 139 7.15 3.05 -21.16
CA VAL A 139 7.86 3.50 -22.37
C VAL A 139 7.83 5.03 -22.50
N GLY A 140 6.71 5.66 -22.13
CA GLY A 140 6.54 7.13 -22.22
C GLY A 140 7.25 7.93 -21.13
N GLN A 141 7.73 7.28 -20.06
CA GLN A 141 8.48 7.93 -19.00
C GLN A 141 9.98 7.70 -19.22
N SER A 142 10.74 8.78 -19.33
CA SER A 142 12.22 8.75 -19.24
C SER A 142 12.71 8.41 -17.80
N TYR A 143 11.78 8.04 -16.92
CA TYR A 143 12.04 7.65 -15.54
C TYR A 143 12.49 6.19 -15.50
N ASN A 144 13.64 5.95 -14.89
CA ASN A 144 14.14 4.61 -14.70
C ASN A 144 13.20 3.85 -13.75
N PRO A 145 12.45 2.82 -14.23
CA PRO A 145 11.47 2.09 -13.40
C PRO A 145 12.14 1.21 -12.33
N PHE A 146 13.46 1.09 -12.36
CA PHE A 146 14.21 0.34 -11.34
C PHE A 146 14.33 1.16 -10.05
N ILE A 147 13.23 1.22 -9.29
CA ILE A 147 13.19 1.76 -7.92
C ILE A 147 14.26 1.08 -7.03
N TYR A 148 14.72 -0.10 -7.42
CA TYR A 148 15.64 -0.95 -6.67
C TYR A 148 17.13 -0.65 -6.90
N PHE A 149 17.49 0.14 -7.89
CA PHE A 149 18.88 0.52 -8.16
C PHE A 149 19.14 1.97 -7.73
N ARG A 150 19.07 2.24 -6.43
CA ARG A 150 19.78 3.34 -5.81
C ARG A 150 21.11 2.80 -5.27
N PHE A 151 22.12 2.88 -6.09
CA PHE A 151 23.50 2.72 -5.65
C PHE A 151 23.99 4.03 -5.05
#